data_f3792e838b6a924e711a744db1cde09e
#
_entry.id   f3792e838b6a924e711a744db1cde09e
#
_cell.length_a   1.000
_cell.length_b   1.000
_cell.length_c   1.000
_cell.angle_alpha   90.00
_cell.angle_beta   90.00
_cell.angle_gamma   90.00
#
_symmetry.space_group_name_H-M   'P 1'
#
loop_
_entity.id
_entity.type
_entity.pdbx_description
1 polymer ?
#
loop_
_entity_poly.entity_id
_entity_poly.type
_entity_poly.pdbx_seq_one_letter_code
_entity_poly.pdbx_strand_id
1 'polypeptide(L)'
;MKNILFATRKSNGVPMLKSTLPIILFSMFPGVASIAATESATPDNPLVSMVTQQNKKVSGIVYDTNGDPAIGANVIVKGTTNGTITDMDGKYTLEVPANAILQISYIGYNTQEIPVGNKTTINVNLKEDTQALDEVVVVAYGTQKARSVTGSMSKLDASELSDMPVSQIGEKLQGKFSGVQINQANGEPNGGLVIRVRGAASINGGNEPLVVIDGFPTTSSLASISPDEIENITVLKDAASASLYGSRAANGVILVTTKSAKGVSAGKPHIDFSAYFGIDKVSNQGRPDLMNAQEFAQFKKEYYEDQALYEGYTGGVPECYQNPQAIGKGTDWFDILLQDAITQNYNLGLSAAGEKFKSAVNINYNAKEGVILNTYSNRFAARANNVYEASDRVSFGLNVSGSYTIGQLTDGLGGGRYIIGSAMLMDPQLKYKNDDGTYPIAYTQPGMFANPNYYLVLTQRQNPSKTFRGTINAYTDIKIIDGLKYRLSANADLANNSRSNWIPSTANGAMFSAPPQPATGSYHTSNYVNWLLENTLTYNKTIANDHNDSEKHTGKRSNRRFRLSG
;
A
#
# COMPACT_ATOMS: atom_id res chain seq x y z
N MET A 1 -39.99 29.18 27.99
CA MET A 1 -40.40 29.09 26.57
C MET A 1 -39.77 30.28 25.85
N LYS A 2 -38.66 30.11 25.20
CA LYS A 2 -38.01 31.09 24.34
C LYS A 2 -37.79 30.47 22.97
N ASN A 3 -38.44 31.04 21.97
CA ASN A 3 -38.36 30.67 20.57
C ASN A 3 -36.95 30.91 20.03
N ILE A 4 -36.29 29.88 19.53
CA ILE A 4 -35.10 30.02 18.71
C ILE A 4 -35.53 29.87 17.24
N LEU A 5 -35.64 30.98 16.55
CA LEU A 5 -35.84 31.03 15.10
C LEU A 5 -34.55 30.59 14.40
N PHE A 6 -34.58 29.47 13.72
CA PHE A 6 -33.58 29.14 12.72
C PHE A 6 -33.99 29.70 11.36
N ALA A 7 -33.22 30.68 10.91
CA ALA A 7 -33.39 31.26 9.58
C ALA A 7 -33.04 30.24 8.50
N THR A 8 -34.01 29.89 7.69
CA THR A 8 -33.82 29.05 6.48
C THR A 8 -33.09 29.88 5.43
N ARG A 9 -31.82 29.58 5.19
CA ARG A 9 -31.06 30.11 4.06
C ARG A 9 -31.41 29.27 2.83
N LYS A 10 -32.06 29.87 1.83
CA LYS A 10 -32.28 29.30 0.50
C LYS A 10 -30.93 28.85 -0.08
N SER A 11 -30.74 27.57 -0.31
CA SER A 11 -29.61 27.05 -1.06
C SER A 11 -29.93 27.14 -2.55
N ASN A 12 -29.45 28.21 -3.17
CA ASN A 12 -29.26 28.23 -4.62
C ASN A 12 -28.11 27.29 -4.97
N GLY A 13 -28.24 26.57 -6.08
CA GLY A 13 -27.35 25.53 -6.53
C GLY A 13 -25.86 25.84 -6.32
N VAL A 14 -25.18 24.91 -5.68
CA VAL A 14 -23.74 24.98 -5.45
C VAL A 14 -23.06 24.61 -6.77
N PRO A 15 -22.30 25.54 -7.41
CA PRO A 15 -21.42 25.13 -8.50
C PRO A 15 -20.33 24.24 -7.91
N MET A 16 -19.96 23.20 -8.66
CA MET A 16 -18.80 22.35 -8.37
C MET A 16 -17.62 23.24 -7.95
N LEU A 17 -17.31 23.23 -6.68
CA LEU A 17 -16.12 23.90 -6.16
C LEU A 17 -14.93 23.05 -6.58
N LYS A 18 -14.22 23.52 -7.61
CA LYS A 18 -12.86 23.08 -7.90
C LYS A 18 -12.08 23.15 -6.60
N SER A 19 -11.63 22.03 -6.11
CA SER A 19 -10.82 21.91 -4.89
C SER A 19 -9.51 22.65 -5.08
N THR A 20 -9.50 23.94 -4.73
CA THR A 20 -8.24 24.63 -4.48
C THR A 20 -7.72 24.15 -3.13
N LEU A 21 -6.69 23.36 -3.19
CA LEU A 21 -5.88 22.89 -2.07
C LEU A 21 -5.40 24.13 -1.28
N PRO A 22 -5.66 24.27 0.02
CA PRO A 22 -4.90 25.19 0.83
C PRO A 22 -3.51 24.56 1.04
N ILE A 23 -2.51 25.08 0.35
CA ILE A 23 -1.10 24.82 0.64
C ILE A 23 -0.81 25.45 2.01
N ILE A 24 -0.95 24.67 3.06
CA ILE A 24 -0.38 25.01 4.36
C ILE A 24 1.12 24.70 4.25
N LEU A 25 1.88 25.74 3.92
CA LEU A 25 3.33 25.72 3.97
C LEU A 25 3.73 25.56 5.44
N PHE A 26 4.15 24.37 5.82
CA PHE A 26 4.78 24.10 7.11
C PHE A 26 6.21 24.65 7.05
N SER A 27 6.37 25.93 7.39
CA SER A 27 7.67 26.60 7.50
C SER A 27 8.34 26.20 8.81
N MET A 28 9.03 25.06 8.82
CA MET A 28 10.00 24.72 9.85
C MET A 28 11.17 23.95 9.23
N PHE A 29 12.00 24.65 8.48
CA PHE A 29 13.40 24.28 8.28
C PHE A 29 14.21 25.55 8.05
N PRO A 30 15.00 25.98 9.04
CA PRO A 30 16.12 26.89 8.77
C PRO A 30 17.33 26.04 8.39
N GLY A 31 17.78 26.15 7.16
CA GLY A 31 19.11 25.72 6.81
C GLY A 31 19.28 24.82 5.61
N VAL A 32 18.85 25.23 4.41
CA VAL A 32 19.58 24.88 3.19
C VAL A 32 19.70 26.18 2.38
N ALA A 33 20.77 26.90 2.63
CA ALA A 33 21.13 28.06 1.84
C ALA A 33 21.97 27.62 0.63
N SER A 34 21.55 28.14 -0.51
CA SER A 34 22.38 28.52 -1.65
C SER A 34 23.27 27.46 -2.29
N ILE A 35 22.80 26.91 -3.41
CA ILE A 35 23.70 26.60 -4.53
C ILE A 35 23.32 27.57 -5.65
N ALA A 36 24.26 28.49 -5.89
CA ALA A 36 24.20 29.52 -6.92
C ALA A 36 24.15 28.89 -8.31
N ALA A 37 23.27 29.46 -9.13
CA ALA A 37 23.31 29.28 -10.58
C ALA A 37 24.62 29.88 -11.12
N THR A 38 25.38 29.11 -11.85
CA THR A 38 26.47 29.61 -12.67
C THR A 38 26.07 29.54 -14.13
N GLU A 39 26.31 30.64 -14.80
CA GLU A 39 25.92 31.04 -16.14
C GLU A 39 26.27 30.07 -17.27
N SER A 40 25.45 30.14 -18.28
CA SER A 40 25.61 29.57 -19.61
C SER A 40 26.92 30.00 -20.28
N ALA A 41 27.74 29.03 -20.61
CA ALA A 41 28.78 29.20 -21.63
C ALA A 41 28.33 28.53 -22.91
N THR A 42 28.29 29.29 -23.99
CA THR A 42 28.05 28.85 -25.38
C THR A 42 29.07 27.79 -25.82
N PRO A 43 28.66 26.75 -26.52
CA PRO A 43 29.60 25.77 -27.03
C PRO A 43 30.29 26.30 -28.29
N ASP A 44 31.57 26.59 -28.18
CA ASP A 44 32.50 26.62 -29.30
C ASP A 44 32.66 25.19 -29.83
N ASN A 45 32.46 25.06 -31.12
CA ASN A 45 32.50 23.80 -31.84
C ASN A 45 33.96 23.44 -32.22
N PRO A 46 34.65 22.51 -31.58
CA PRO A 46 35.89 21.98 -32.09
C PRO A 46 35.60 20.84 -33.08
N LEU A 47 36.07 21.00 -34.29
CA LEU A 47 36.19 19.94 -35.28
C LEU A 47 36.71 18.66 -34.65
N VAL A 48 35.83 17.66 -34.51
CA VAL A 48 36.21 16.32 -34.06
C VAL A 48 37.03 15.69 -35.20
N SER A 49 38.34 15.67 -35.03
CA SER A 49 39.22 14.75 -35.74
C SER A 49 38.76 13.33 -35.46
N MET A 50 38.19 12.66 -36.48
CA MET A 50 37.98 11.21 -36.44
C MET A 50 39.32 10.51 -36.35
N VAL A 51 39.76 10.23 -35.13
CA VAL A 51 40.80 9.23 -34.88
C VAL A 51 40.16 7.88 -35.15
N THR A 52 40.52 7.24 -36.24
CA THR A 52 40.16 5.86 -36.54
C THR A 52 40.77 4.97 -35.42
N GLN A 53 39.99 4.68 -34.39
CA GLN A 53 40.39 3.74 -33.35
C GLN A 53 40.41 2.33 -33.97
N GLN A 54 41.57 1.74 -34.12
CA GLN A 54 41.72 0.34 -34.52
C GLN A 54 41.14 -0.55 -33.43
N ASN A 55 40.05 -1.22 -33.76
CA ASN A 55 39.49 -2.25 -32.89
C ASN A 55 40.46 -3.43 -32.79
N LYS A 56 40.63 -3.94 -31.60
CA LYS A 56 41.50 -5.07 -31.29
C LYS A 56 40.65 -6.25 -30.83
N LYS A 57 40.94 -7.43 -31.36
CA LYS A 57 40.30 -8.67 -30.91
C LYS A 57 40.95 -9.16 -29.63
N VAL A 58 40.13 -9.27 -28.55
CA VAL A 58 40.54 -9.77 -27.25
C VAL A 58 39.77 -11.07 -26.95
N SER A 59 40.49 -12.08 -26.48
CA SER A 59 39.92 -13.36 -26.07
C SER A 59 40.41 -13.75 -24.66
N GLY A 60 39.73 -14.68 -24.02
CA GLY A 60 40.15 -15.19 -22.72
C GLY A 60 39.18 -16.23 -22.18
N ILE A 61 39.45 -16.70 -20.99
CA ILE A 61 38.61 -17.65 -20.25
C ILE A 61 38.25 -17.01 -18.91
N VAL A 62 36.99 -17.17 -18.54
CA VAL A 62 36.48 -16.75 -17.23
C VAL A 62 36.33 -18.00 -16.37
N TYR A 63 36.95 -17.99 -15.20
CA TYR A 63 36.89 -19.08 -14.23
C TYR A 63 36.13 -18.61 -12.98
N ASP A 64 35.47 -19.55 -12.32
CA ASP A 64 34.89 -19.35 -10.99
C ASP A 64 35.95 -19.45 -9.87
N THR A 65 35.55 -19.40 -8.61
CA THR A 65 36.43 -19.53 -7.43
C THR A 65 37.00 -20.93 -7.26
N ASN A 66 36.40 -21.97 -7.83
CA ASN A 66 36.88 -23.34 -7.77
C ASN A 66 37.84 -23.67 -8.91
N GLY A 67 38.00 -22.76 -9.86
CA GLY A 67 38.82 -22.94 -11.06
C GLY A 67 38.07 -23.59 -12.23
N ASP A 68 36.73 -23.74 -12.10
CA ASP A 68 35.89 -24.26 -13.17
C ASP A 68 35.51 -23.15 -14.17
N PRO A 69 35.28 -23.47 -15.47
CA PRO A 69 34.87 -22.49 -16.46
C PRO A 69 33.49 -21.87 -16.11
N ALA A 70 33.39 -20.54 -16.05
CA ALA A 70 32.16 -19.82 -15.82
C ALA A 70 31.35 -19.73 -17.13
N ILE A 71 30.36 -20.60 -17.31
CA ILE A 71 29.50 -20.71 -18.51
C ILE A 71 28.42 -19.63 -18.47
N GLY A 72 28.29 -18.81 -19.53
CA GLY A 72 27.28 -17.77 -19.62
C GLY A 72 27.61 -16.48 -18.83
N ALA A 73 28.88 -16.29 -18.44
CA ALA A 73 29.32 -15.03 -17.85
C ALA A 73 29.25 -13.91 -18.91
N ASN A 74 28.75 -12.75 -18.51
CA ASN A 74 28.58 -11.60 -19.39
C ASN A 74 29.88 -10.78 -19.43
N VAL A 75 30.41 -10.51 -20.61
CA VAL A 75 31.63 -9.72 -20.86
C VAL A 75 31.27 -8.54 -21.77
N ILE A 76 31.26 -7.33 -21.23
CA ILE A 76 30.88 -6.11 -21.96
C ILE A 76 31.98 -5.06 -21.90
N VAL A 77 32.06 -4.20 -22.90
CA VAL A 77 32.88 -2.99 -22.85
C VAL A 77 32.14 -1.94 -22.04
N LYS A 78 32.74 -1.52 -20.91
CA LYS A 78 32.14 -0.55 -19.97
C LYS A 78 31.63 0.70 -20.69
N GLY A 79 30.35 1.04 -20.45
CA GLY A 79 29.69 2.22 -21.03
C GLY A 79 29.20 2.06 -22.46
N THR A 80 29.23 0.84 -23.01
CA THR A 80 28.72 0.53 -24.35
C THR A 80 27.79 -0.68 -24.35
N THR A 81 27.11 -0.93 -25.45
CA THR A 81 26.32 -2.16 -25.69
C THR A 81 27.13 -3.27 -26.33
N ASN A 82 28.45 -3.06 -26.55
CA ASN A 82 29.32 -4.06 -27.19
C ASN A 82 29.73 -5.10 -26.12
N GLY A 83 29.28 -6.35 -26.28
CA GLY A 83 29.53 -7.43 -25.35
C GLY A 83 29.29 -8.81 -25.93
N THR A 84 29.68 -9.83 -25.17
CA THR A 84 29.50 -11.25 -25.47
C THR A 84 29.28 -12.03 -24.18
N ILE A 85 28.84 -13.28 -24.30
CA ILE A 85 28.75 -14.23 -23.19
C ILE A 85 29.80 -15.34 -23.37
N THR A 86 30.25 -15.93 -22.28
CA THR A 86 31.19 -17.05 -22.31
C THR A 86 30.51 -18.34 -22.76
N ASP A 87 31.23 -19.18 -23.51
CA ASP A 87 30.78 -20.48 -23.99
C ASP A 87 30.88 -21.60 -22.90
N MET A 88 30.67 -22.85 -23.31
CA MET A 88 30.71 -24.02 -22.41
C MET A 88 32.09 -24.27 -21.78
N ASP A 89 33.15 -23.75 -22.39
CA ASP A 89 34.53 -23.82 -21.87
C ASP A 89 34.91 -22.53 -21.12
N GLY A 90 33.96 -21.62 -20.84
CA GLY A 90 34.21 -20.33 -20.23
C GLY A 90 34.93 -19.33 -21.13
N LYS A 91 35.08 -19.62 -22.45
CA LYS A 91 35.84 -18.79 -23.38
C LYS A 91 34.98 -17.65 -23.92
N TYR A 92 35.59 -16.50 -24.12
CA TYR A 92 34.96 -15.37 -24.80
C TYR A 92 35.90 -14.75 -25.85
N THR A 93 35.32 -14.06 -26.83
CA THR A 93 36.04 -13.27 -27.80
C THR A 93 35.24 -12.03 -28.14
N LEU A 94 35.88 -10.86 -28.03
CA LEU A 94 35.22 -9.57 -28.25
C LEU A 94 36.16 -8.60 -28.97
N GLU A 95 35.64 -7.83 -29.91
CA GLU A 95 36.38 -6.75 -30.54
C GLU A 95 36.18 -5.45 -29.78
N VAL A 96 37.29 -4.85 -29.32
CA VAL A 96 37.25 -3.71 -28.39
C VAL A 96 38.25 -2.63 -28.80
N PRO A 97 37.98 -1.35 -28.50
CA PRO A 97 38.96 -0.28 -28.62
C PRO A 97 40.20 -0.51 -27.77
N ALA A 98 41.37 -0.01 -28.17
CA ALA A 98 42.61 -0.25 -27.45
C ALA A 98 42.62 0.17 -25.97
N ASN A 99 41.86 1.20 -25.62
CA ASN A 99 41.73 1.73 -24.26
C ASN A 99 40.46 1.26 -23.52
N ALA A 100 39.83 0.18 -23.98
CA ALA A 100 38.61 -0.32 -23.40
C ALA A 100 38.82 -0.91 -22.00
N ILE A 101 37.79 -0.83 -21.15
CA ILE A 101 37.69 -1.54 -19.91
C ILE A 101 36.64 -2.63 -20.11
N LEU A 102 37.00 -3.89 -19.92
CA LEU A 102 36.07 -5.00 -19.88
C LEU A 102 35.41 -5.05 -18.52
N GLN A 103 34.10 -5.14 -18.50
CA GLN A 103 33.30 -5.40 -17.33
C GLN A 103 32.74 -6.83 -17.42
N ILE A 104 33.17 -7.69 -16.50
CA ILE A 104 32.79 -9.10 -16.46
C ILE A 104 31.86 -9.30 -15.28
N SER A 105 30.65 -9.83 -15.53
CA SER A 105 29.66 -10.12 -14.51
C SER A 105 29.10 -11.53 -14.65
N TYR A 106 28.89 -12.18 -13.54
CA TYR A 106 28.31 -13.53 -13.44
C TYR A 106 27.46 -13.65 -12.18
N ILE A 107 26.39 -14.42 -12.23
CA ILE A 107 25.45 -14.55 -11.11
C ILE A 107 26.16 -15.14 -9.89
N GLY A 108 26.08 -14.48 -8.76
CA GLY A 108 26.76 -14.88 -7.51
C GLY A 108 28.20 -14.41 -7.36
N TYR A 109 28.73 -13.62 -8.30
CA TYR A 109 30.09 -13.14 -8.29
C TYR A 109 30.17 -11.62 -8.40
N ASN A 110 31.22 -11.04 -7.79
CA ASN A 110 31.50 -9.61 -7.89
C ASN A 110 31.86 -9.22 -9.33
N THR A 111 31.22 -8.19 -9.86
CA THR A 111 31.56 -7.63 -11.15
C THR A 111 33.00 -7.12 -11.15
N GLN A 112 33.81 -7.57 -12.09
CA GLN A 112 35.20 -7.15 -12.23
C GLN A 112 35.39 -6.25 -13.45
N GLU A 113 36.20 -5.20 -13.27
CA GLU A 113 36.56 -4.26 -14.31
C GLU A 113 38.05 -4.41 -14.63
N ILE A 114 38.39 -4.74 -15.87
CA ILE A 114 39.76 -5.02 -16.30
C ILE A 114 40.12 -4.16 -17.51
N PRO A 115 41.15 -3.31 -17.39
CA PRO A 115 41.62 -2.54 -18.54
C PRO A 115 42.32 -3.46 -19.56
N VAL A 116 41.93 -3.33 -20.82
CA VAL A 116 42.45 -4.14 -21.93
C VAL A 116 43.93 -3.80 -22.19
N GLY A 117 44.24 -2.52 -22.35
CA GLY A 117 45.59 -2.06 -22.66
C GLY A 117 46.13 -2.78 -23.91
N ASN A 118 47.37 -3.28 -23.82
CA ASN A 118 48.04 -3.99 -24.92
C ASN A 118 47.75 -5.51 -24.95
N LYS A 119 46.95 -6.06 -24.03
CA LYS A 119 46.71 -7.49 -23.93
C LYS A 119 45.73 -7.96 -25.03
N THR A 120 46.04 -9.12 -25.61
CA THR A 120 45.16 -9.84 -26.56
C THR A 120 44.44 -11.02 -25.93
N THR A 121 44.96 -11.50 -24.79
CA THR A 121 44.36 -12.58 -24.00
C THR A 121 44.21 -12.10 -22.56
N ILE A 122 43.02 -12.21 -22.02
CA ILE A 122 42.70 -11.79 -20.65
C ILE A 122 41.88 -12.90 -20.00
N ASN A 123 42.53 -13.68 -19.13
CA ASN A 123 41.85 -14.67 -18.30
C ASN A 123 41.44 -14.02 -16.97
N VAL A 124 40.26 -14.40 -16.49
CA VAL A 124 39.64 -13.77 -15.32
C VAL A 124 39.18 -14.82 -14.34
N ASN A 125 39.64 -14.73 -13.09
CA ASN A 125 39.09 -15.51 -11.99
C ASN A 125 38.08 -14.65 -11.24
N LEU A 126 36.84 -15.09 -11.25
CA LEU A 126 35.76 -14.40 -10.54
C LEU A 126 35.93 -14.56 -9.03
N LYS A 127 35.53 -13.52 -8.29
CA LYS A 127 35.48 -13.57 -6.84
C LYS A 127 34.03 -13.63 -6.42
N GLU A 128 33.67 -14.61 -5.59
CA GLU A 128 32.32 -14.71 -5.05
C GLU A 128 31.87 -13.39 -4.43
N ASP A 129 30.65 -13.01 -4.71
CA ASP A 129 30.01 -11.91 -4.02
C ASP A 129 29.54 -12.37 -2.64
N THR A 130 30.46 -12.35 -1.68
CA THR A 130 30.16 -12.67 -0.29
C THR A 130 29.18 -11.69 0.35
N GLN A 131 28.90 -10.55 -0.29
CA GLN A 131 27.86 -9.61 0.18
C GLN A 131 26.46 -10.04 -0.24
N ALA A 132 26.28 -10.72 -1.36
CA ALA A 132 24.97 -11.24 -1.81
C ALA A 132 24.43 -12.37 -0.90
N LEU A 133 25.26 -13.00 -0.08
CA LEU A 133 24.88 -14.08 0.84
C LEU A 133 24.48 -13.62 2.25
N ASP A 134 24.63 -12.35 2.57
CA ASP A 134 24.28 -11.79 3.87
C ASP A 134 22.96 -11.00 3.80
N GLU A 135 21.91 -11.60 3.25
CA GLU A 135 20.57 -11.01 3.35
C GLU A 135 20.23 -10.78 4.83
N VAL A 136 20.10 -9.52 5.20
CA VAL A 136 19.81 -9.10 6.56
C VAL A 136 18.31 -8.93 6.69
N VAL A 137 17.69 -9.72 7.55
CA VAL A 137 16.28 -9.61 7.87
C VAL A 137 16.11 -8.80 9.15
N VAL A 138 15.20 -7.83 9.10
CA VAL A 138 14.81 -7.11 10.32
C VAL A 138 14.02 -8.08 11.19
N VAL A 139 14.49 -8.30 12.41
CA VAL A 139 13.78 -9.07 13.43
C VAL A 139 13.56 -8.18 14.64
N ALA A 140 12.46 -8.34 15.31
CA ALA A 140 11.89 -7.59 16.43
C ALA A 140 12.67 -6.35 16.92
N TYR A 141 13.91 -6.46 17.33
CA TYR A 141 14.71 -5.36 17.90
C TYR A 141 16.12 -5.29 17.29
N GLY A 142 16.26 -5.68 16.03
CA GLY A 142 17.55 -5.62 15.33
C GLY A 142 17.52 -6.35 14.01
N THR A 143 18.67 -6.40 13.36
CA THR A 143 18.87 -7.12 12.11
C THR A 143 19.61 -8.42 12.37
N GLN A 144 19.19 -9.51 11.75
CA GLN A 144 19.89 -10.79 11.76
C GLN A 144 20.11 -11.26 10.31
N LYS A 145 21.15 -12.05 10.08
CA LYS A 145 21.32 -12.70 8.78
C LYS A 145 20.15 -13.67 8.57
N ALA A 146 19.52 -13.65 7.39
CA ALA A 146 18.35 -14.49 7.09
C ALA A 146 18.60 -15.97 7.43
N ARG A 147 19.78 -16.48 7.13
CA ARG A 147 20.20 -17.86 7.45
C ARG A 147 20.36 -18.18 8.95
N SER A 148 20.43 -17.16 9.82
CA SER A 148 20.54 -17.36 11.28
C SER A 148 19.20 -17.34 11.99
N VAL A 149 18.12 -17.10 11.26
CA VAL A 149 16.76 -17.10 11.80
C VAL A 149 16.17 -18.49 11.60
N THR A 150 15.92 -19.17 12.70
CA THR A 150 15.36 -20.55 12.69
C THR A 150 13.85 -20.58 12.55
N GLY A 151 13.19 -19.42 12.59
CA GLY A 151 11.74 -19.28 12.50
C GLY A 151 11.20 -19.23 11.06
N SER A 152 9.92 -19.64 10.89
CA SER A 152 9.21 -19.53 9.61
C SER A 152 8.85 -18.08 9.34
N MET A 153 9.57 -17.44 8.43
CA MET A 153 9.30 -16.07 7.97
C MET A 153 9.15 -16.02 6.46
N SER A 154 8.50 -14.98 5.99
CA SER A 154 8.45 -14.64 4.57
C SER A 154 8.73 -13.15 4.42
N LYS A 155 9.60 -12.79 3.50
CA LYS A 155 9.97 -11.41 3.18
C LYS A 155 9.52 -11.07 1.77
N LEU A 156 9.14 -9.83 1.55
CA LEU A 156 8.79 -9.26 0.27
C LEU A 156 9.46 -7.88 0.17
N ASP A 157 10.22 -7.66 -0.87
CA ASP A 157 10.95 -6.41 -1.08
C ASP A 157 10.12 -5.41 -1.94
N ALA A 158 10.49 -4.13 -1.89
CA ALA A 158 9.80 -3.05 -2.60
C ALA A 158 9.70 -3.28 -4.10
N SER A 159 10.69 -3.92 -4.72
CA SER A 159 10.69 -4.24 -6.16
C SER A 159 9.54 -5.15 -6.55
N GLU A 160 9.18 -6.11 -5.70
CA GLU A 160 8.06 -7.02 -5.92
C GLU A 160 6.69 -6.37 -5.64
N LEU A 161 6.70 -5.21 -4.97
CA LEU A 161 5.51 -4.40 -4.68
C LEU A 161 5.23 -3.36 -5.76
N SER A 162 6.21 -3.02 -6.61
CA SER A 162 6.09 -1.95 -7.61
C SER A 162 5.21 -2.30 -8.80
N ASP A 163 5.03 -3.59 -9.10
CA ASP A 163 4.44 -4.08 -10.35
C ASP A 163 2.93 -3.87 -10.48
N MET A 164 2.23 -3.51 -9.40
CA MET A 164 0.79 -3.29 -9.42
C MET A 164 0.44 -1.85 -9.02
N PRO A 165 -0.25 -1.08 -9.88
CA PRO A 165 -0.70 0.28 -9.58
C PRO A 165 -1.97 0.25 -8.71
N VAL A 166 -1.84 -0.17 -7.44
CA VAL A 166 -2.95 -0.21 -6.48
C VAL A 166 -2.69 0.71 -5.31
N SER A 167 -3.76 1.29 -4.77
CA SER A 167 -3.70 2.32 -3.73
C SER A 167 -3.49 1.77 -2.32
N GLN A 168 -3.80 0.50 -2.09
CA GLN A 168 -3.68 -0.13 -0.78
C GLN A 168 -2.63 -1.23 -0.80
N ILE A 169 -1.78 -1.24 0.22
CA ILE A 169 -0.72 -2.25 0.36
C ILE A 169 -1.29 -3.68 0.44
N GLY A 170 -2.46 -3.86 1.05
CA GLY A 170 -3.07 -5.19 1.17
C GLY A 170 -3.45 -5.82 -0.17
N GLU A 171 -3.84 -5.01 -1.17
CA GLU A 171 -4.11 -5.48 -2.52
C GLU A 171 -2.82 -6.03 -3.17
N LYS A 172 -1.67 -5.39 -2.93
CA LYS A 172 -0.35 -5.85 -3.40
C LYS A 172 0.14 -7.12 -2.71
N LEU A 173 -0.27 -7.33 -1.47
CA LEU A 173 0.18 -8.47 -0.66
C LEU A 173 -0.65 -9.74 -0.84
N GLN A 174 -1.82 -9.63 -1.48
CA GLN A 174 -2.72 -10.75 -1.69
C GLN A 174 -2.04 -11.85 -2.51
N GLY A 175 -2.01 -13.08 -1.97
CA GLY A 175 -1.38 -14.23 -2.62
C GLY A 175 0.17 -14.26 -2.59
N LYS A 176 0.84 -13.20 -2.09
CA LYS A 176 2.31 -13.14 -2.06
C LYS A 176 2.94 -13.91 -0.89
N PHE A 177 2.20 -14.15 0.17
CA PHE A 177 2.72 -14.83 1.36
C PHE A 177 2.03 -16.18 1.58
N SER A 178 2.79 -17.26 1.60
CA SER A 178 2.30 -18.58 1.99
C SER A 178 1.76 -18.57 3.43
N GLY A 179 0.55 -19.10 3.66
CA GLY A 179 -0.09 -19.15 4.98
C GLY A 179 -0.58 -17.80 5.53
N VAL A 180 -0.68 -16.77 4.68
CA VAL A 180 -1.28 -15.48 5.02
C VAL A 180 -2.48 -15.25 4.11
N GLN A 181 -3.63 -15.11 4.69
CA GLN A 181 -4.86 -14.75 3.99
C GLN A 181 -5.08 -13.24 4.13
N ILE A 182 -5.21 -12.56 3.01
CA ILE A 182 -5.51 -11.12 2.95
C ILE A 182 -6.73 -10.96 2.07
N ASN A 183 -7.81 -10.45 2.67
CA ASN A 183 -9.06 -10.19 1.98
C ASN A 183 -9.46 -8.74 2.21
N GLN A 184 -9.98 -8.10 1.19
CA GLN A 184 -10.67 -6.84 1.34
C GLN A 184 -12.07 -7.13 1.90
N ALA A 185 -12.47 -6.44 2.95
CA ALA A 185 -13.76 -6.68 3.62
C ALA A 185 -14.95 -6.36 2.71
N ASN A 186 -14.78 -5.34 1.85
CA ASN A 186 -15.78 -4.88 0.88
C ASN A 186 -15.09 -4.11 -0.25
N GLY A 187 -15.84 -3.73 -1.29
CA GLY A 187 -15.34 -2.95 -2.43
C GLY A 187 -15.25 -1.42 -2.19
N GLU A 188 -15.42 -0.96 -0.96
CA GLU A 188 -15.37 0.47 -0.65
C GLU A 188 -13.94 1.05 -0.78
N PRO A 189 -13.80 2.31 -1.21
CA PRO A 189 -12.51 2.98 -1.21
C PRO A 189 -11.87 2.96 0.17
N ASN A 190 -10.65 2.42 0.30
CA ASN A 190 -9.98 2.18 1.57
C ASN A 190 -10.77 1.29 2.55
N GLY A 191 -11.59 0.39 2.04
CA GLY A 191 -12.26 -0.64 2.82
C GLY A 191 -11.25 -1.43 3.68
N GLY A 192 -11.67 -1.84 4.87
CA GLY A 192 -10.80 -2.55 5.81
C GLY A 192 -10.21 -3.81 5.19
N LEU A 193 -8.95 -4.06 5.50
CA LEU A 193 -8.26 -5.29 5.15
C LEU A 193 -8.41 -6.29 6.29
N VAL A 194 -8.85 -7.49 5.98
CA VAL A 194 -8.86 -8.62 6.90
C VAL A 194 -7.61 -9.45 6.63
N ILE A 195 -6.68 -9.42 7.57
CA ILE A 195 -5.42 -10.16 7.46
C ILE A 195 -5.42 -11.27 8.50
N ARG A 196 -5.14 -12.50 8.08
CA ARG A 196 -5.03 -13.66 8.97
C ARG A 196 -3.75 -14.42 8.66
N VAL A 197 -2.97 -14.72 9.70
CA VAL A 197 -1.77 -15.53 9.60
C VAL A 197 -2.05 -16.90 10.18
N ARG A 198 -1.97 -17.96 9.35
CA ARG A 198 -2.28 -19.36 9.74
C ARG A 198 -3.70 -19.60 10.27
N GLY A 199 -4.65 -18.75 9.90
CA GLY A 199 -6.07 -18.89 10.27
C GLY A 199 -6.51 -18.03 11.44
N ALA A 200 -7.69 -18.34 12.00
CA ALA A 200 -8.26 -17.64 13.15
C ALA A 200 -7.87 -18.34 14.45
N ALA A 201 -7.30 -17.61 15.40
CA ALA A 201 -6.90 -18.15 16.69
C ALA A 201 -8.02 -18.03 17.75
N SER A 202 -9.01 -17.14 17.54
CA SER A 202 -10.07 -16.88 18.50
C SER A 202 -11.44 -16.70 17.84
N ILE A 203 -12.48 -17.19 18.48
CA ILE A 203 -13.87 -17.00 18.05
C ILE A 203 -14.37 -15.61 18.42
N ASN A 204 -14.03 -15.11 19.61
CA ASN A 204 -14.54 -13.85 20.16
C ASN A 204 -13.46 -12.76 20.28
N GLY A 205 -12.18 -13.12 20.22
CA GLY A 205 -11.06 -12.18 20.23
C GLY A 205 -10.66 -11.73 18.83
N GLY A 206 -9.89 -10.66 18.74
CA GLY A 206 -9.30 -10.22 17.48
C GLY A 206 -8.38 -11.29 16.88
N ASN A 207 -8.42 -11.44 15.57
CA ASN A 207 -7.58 -12.38 14.82
C ASN A 207 -6.56 -11.66 13.91
N GLU A 208 -6.43 -10.35 14.06
CA GLU A 208 -5.51 -9.56 13.26
C GLU A 208 -4.07 -9.71 13.78
N PRO A 209 -3.09 -9.81 12.89
CA PRO A 209 -1.68 -9.84 13.26
C PRO A 209 -1.24 -8.47 13.80
N LEU A 210 -0.22 -8.47 14.66
CA LEU A 210 0.42 -7.25 15.13
C LEU A 210 1.19 -6.59 13.98
N VAL A 211 0.92 -5.32 13.71
CA VAL A 211 1.69 -4.53 12.74
C VAL A 211 2.79 -3.77 13.49
N VAL A 212 4.03 -3.90 13.01
CA VAL A 212 5.20 -3.23 13.57
C VAL A 212 5.85 -2.42 12.44
N ILE A 213 5.92 -1.10 12.61
CA ILE A 213 6.50 -0.19 11.62
C ILE A 213 7.82 0.35 12.16
N ASP A 214 8.90 0.13 11.42
CA ASP A 214 10.28 0.55 11.79
C ASP A 214 10.66 0.14 13.24
N GLY A 215 10.18 -1.05 13.66
CA GLY A 215 10.42 -1.59 14.99
C GLY A 215 9.41 -1.16 16.06
N PHE A 216 8.46 -0.26 15.75
CA PHE A 216 7.43 0.18 16.67
C PHE A 216 6.11 -0.60 16.48
N PRO A 217 5.62 -1.32 17.50
CA PRO A 217 4.33 -1.96 17.47
C PRO A 217 3.21 -0.92 17.49
N THR A 218 2.46 -0.85 16.38
CA THR A 218 1.36 0.11 16.23
C THR A 218 0.00 -0.59 16.28
N THR A 219 -1.04 0.14 16.66
CA THR A 219 -2.44 -0.27 16.47
C THR A 219 -2.99 0.16 15.11
N SER A 220 -2.17 0.83 14.31
CA SER A 220 -2.55 1.26 12.97
C SER A 220 -2.72 0.06 12.05
N SER A 221 -3.80 0.06 11.27
CA SER A 221 -3.98 -0.90 10.18
C SER A 221 -2.90 -0.71 9.12
N LEU A 222 -2.51 -1.79 8.46
CA LEU A 222 -1.59 -1.77 7.33
C LEU A 222 -2.10 -0.84 6.20
N ALA A 223 -3.41 -0.66 6.07
CA ALA A 223 -4.03 0.26 5.12
C ALA A 223 -3.66 1.74 5.33
N SER A 224 -3.11 2.12 6.49
CA SER A 224 -2.69 3.50 6.77
C SER A 224 -1.35 3.89 6.14
N ILE A 225 -0.59 2.92 5.64
CA ILE A 225 0.74 3.12 5.04
C ILE A 225 0.60 3.14 3.53
N SER A 226 1.31 4.06 2.86
CA SER A 226 1.42 4.02 1.40
C SER A 226 2.33 2.88 0.96
N PRO A 227 1.97 2.11 -0.08
CA PRO A 227 2.89 1.13 -0.67
C PRO A 227 4.23 1.73 -1.07
N ASP A 228 4.22 2.98 -1.54
CA ASP A 228 5.39 3.71 -2.02
C ASP A 228 6.39 4.08 -0.90
N GLU A 229 5.94 4.07 0.37
CA GLU A 229 6.80 4.33 1.54
C GLU A 229 7.57 3.09 2.01
N ILE A 230 7.23 1.90 1.51
CA ILE A 230 7.72 0.63 2.03
C ILE A 230 9.01 0.22 1.33
N GLU A 231 10.00 -0.20 2.10
CA GLU A 231 11.24 -0.82 1.64
C GLU A 231 11.08 -2.36 1.58
N ASN A 232 10.55 -2.94 2.66
CA ASN A 232 10.24 -4.38 2.71
C ASN A 232 9.16 -4.70 3.75
N ILE A 233 8.54 -5.86 3.58
CA ILE A 233 7.58 -6.43 4.53
C ILE A 233 8.04 -7.83 4.88
N THR A 234 8.11 -8.12 6.19
CA THR A 234 8.42 -9.46 6.70
C THR A 234 7.29 -9.95 7.58
N VAL A 235 6.79 -11.16 7.32
CA VAL A 235 5.76 -11.78 8.14
C VAL A 235 6.39 -12.85 9.02
N LEU A 236 6.27 -12.68 10.35
CA LEU A 236 6.67 -13.68 11.35
C LEU A 236 5.45 -14.56 11.66
N LYS A 237 5.54 -15.82 11.27
CA LYS A 237 4.40 -16.74 11.30
C LYS A 237 4.39 -17.67 12.51
N ASP A 238 5.53 -17.86 13.16
CA ASP A 238 5.67 -18.78 14.29
C ASP A 238 5.85 -18.05 15.63
N ALA A 239 5.52 -18.76 16.70
CA ALA A 239 5.61 -18.22 18.05
C ALA A 239 7.04 -17.91 18.49
N ALA A 240 8.05 -18.61 17.97
CA ALA A 240 9.45 -18.39 18.35
C ALA A 240 9.96 -17.04 17.84
N SER A 241 9.71 -16.73 16.55
CA SER A 241 10.09 -15.44 15.96
C SER A 241 9.24 -14.27 16.49
N ALA A 242 7.96 -14.54 16.82
CA ALA A 242 7.01 -13.55 17.33
C ALA A 242 7.11 -13.30 18.84
N SER A 243 7.76 -14.20 19.60
CA SER A 243 7.81 -14.18 21.09
C SER A 243 8.33 -12.87 21.68
N LEU A 244 9.21 -12.16 20.96
CA LEU A 244 9.76 -10.88 21.40
C LEU A 244 8.72 -9.75 21.53
N TYR A 245 7.54 -9.92 20.89
CA TYR A 245 6.41 -8.98 20.99
C TYR A 245 5.36 -9.39 22.03
N GLY A 246 5.60 -10.51 22.76
CA GLY A 246 4.74 -11.01 23.81
C GLY A 246 3.37 -11.50 23.30
N SER A 247 2.36 -11.46 24.16
CA SER A 247 1.00 -11.95 23.87
C SER A 247 0.31 -11.24 22.70
N ARG A 248 0.67 -10.01 22.41
CA ARG A 248 0.14 -9.25 21.26
C ARG A 248 0.47 -9.89 19.90
N ALA A 249 1.49 -10.73 19.86
CA ALA A 249 1.93 -11.43 18.65
C ALA A 249 1.30 -12.82 18.46
N ALA A 250 0.30 -13.18 19.25
CA ALA A 250 -0.35 -14.50 19.19
C ALA A 250 -0.93 -14.84 17.80
N ASN A 251 -1.37 -13.81 17.05
CA ASN A 251 -1.90 -13.94 15.70
C ASN A 251 -0.84 -13.71 14.58
N GLY A 252 0.45 -13.77 14.94
CA GLY A 252 1.55 -13.42 14.03
C GLY A 252 1.91 -11.94 14.05
N VAL A 253 3.00 -11.60 13.36
CA VAL A 253 3.52 -10.22 13.30
C VAL A 253 3.85 -9.86 11.86
N ILE A 254 3.44 -8.67 11.43
CA ILE A 254 3.82 -8.07 10.15
C ILE A 254 4.80 -6.94 10.44
N LEU A 255 6.05 -7.14 10.06
CA LEU A 255 7.10 -6.13 10.15
C LEU A 255 7.13 -5.34 8.86
N VAL A 256 6.95 -4.04 8.97
CA VAL A 256 7.07 -3.09 7.85
C VAL A 256 8.32 -2.26 8.07
N THR A 257 9.24 -2.31 7.13
CA THR A 257 10.40 -1.41 7.07
C THR A 257 10.10 -0.35 6.03
N THR A 258 10.21 0.91 6.41
CA THR A 258 9.98 2.03 5.49
C THR A 258 11.27 2.49 4.85
N LYS A 259 11.17 3.09 3.67
CA LYS A 259 12.31 3.62 2.93
C LYS A 259 13.13 4.57 3.78
N SER A 260 14.43 4.39 3.73
CA SER A 260 15.41 5.18 4.48
C SER A 260 16.54 5.64 3.55
N ALA A 261 17.36 6.58 3.98
CA ALA A 261 18.55 7.00 3.22
C ALA A 261 19.73 6.02 3.37
N LYS A 262 19.48 4.78 3.79
CA LYS A 262 20.48 3.73 3.86
C LYS A 262 20.92 3.33 2.44
N GLY A 263 22.23 3.33 2.19
CA GLY A 263 22.77 3.02 0.86
C GLY A 263 22.82 4.21 -0.11
N VAL A 264 22.30 5.38 0.27
CA VAL A 264 22.47 6.61 -0.51
C VAL A 264 23.90 7.10 -0.37
N SER A 265 24.56 7.38 -1.50
CA SER A 265 25.92 7.91 -1.52
C SER A 265 25.94 9.34 -0.97
N ALA A 266 26.93 9.64 -0.14
CA ALA A 266 27.11 10.98 0.43
C ALA A 266 27.22 12.05 -0.68
N GLY A 267 26.52 13.17 -0.50
CA GLY A 267 26.53 14.30 -1.42
C GLY A 267 25.71 14.14 -2.71
N LYS A 268 25.03 13.00 -2.92
CA LYS A 268 24.17 12.76 -4.08
C LYS A 268 22.73 12.49 -3.62
N PRO A 269 21.86 13.51 -3.59
CA PRO A 269 20.46 13.30 -3.26
C PRO A 269 19.79 12.45 -4.34
N HIS A 270 18.89 11.57 -3.92
CA HIS A 270 18.06 10.75 -4.80
C HIS A 270 16.61 11.24 -4.72
N ILE A 271 16.00 11.42 -5.88
CA ILE A 271 14.62 11.89 -6.02
C ILE A 271 13.84 10.84 -6.79
N ASP A 272 12.78 10.33 -6.19
CA ASP A 272 11.85 9.40 -6.79
C ASP A 272 10.49 10.10 -6.96
N PHE A 273 9.95 10.10 -8.16
CA PHE A 273 8.59 10.55 -8.41
C PHE A 273 7.82 9.46 -9.13
N SER A 274 6.66 9.10 -8.60
CA SER A 274 5.73 8.19 -9.25
C SER A 274 4.32 8.77 -9.26
N ALA A 275 3.61 8.54 -10.36
CA ALA A 275 2.21 8.93 -10.48
C ALA A 275 1.48 7.88 -11.31
N TYR A 276 0.23 7.56 -10.92
CA TYR A 276 -0.65 6.78 -11.77
C TYR A 276 -2.09 7.32 -11.73
N PHE A 277 -2.80 7.04 -12.79
CA PHE A 277 -4.21 7.33 -12.96
C PHE A 277 -4.91 6.05 -13.42
N GLY A 278 -6.06 5.75 -12.86
CA GLY A 278 -6.86 4.59 -13.21
C GLY A 278 -8.36 4.89 -13.23
N ILE A 279 -9.11 4.08 -13.95
CA ILE A 279 -10.57 4.09 -13.95
C ILE A 279 -11.04 2.70 -13.53
N ASP A 280 -11.74 2.65 -12.41
CA ASP A 280 -12.33 1.43 -11.88
C ASP A 280 -13.79 1.32 -12.37
N LYS A 281 -14.16 0.15 -12.90
CA LYS A 281 -15.52 -0.15 -13.38
C LYS A 281 -15.97 -1.48 -12.81
N VAL A 282 -17.26 -1.58 -12.53
CA VAL A 282 -17.86 -2.86 -12.20
C VAL A 282 -17.95 -3.72 -13.46
N SER A 283 -17.26 -4.86 -13.45
CA SER A 283 -17.28 -5.81 -14.56
C SER A 283 -18.70 -6.34 -14.83
N ASN A 284 -19.02 -6.59 -16.09
CA ASN A 284 -20.25 -7.30 -16.45
C ASN A 284 -20.21 -8.78 -16.02
N GLN A 285 -19.00 -9.35 -15.91
CA GLN A 285 -18.84 -10.70 -15.41
C GLN A 285 -19.12 -10.74 -13.90
N GLY A 286 -20.06 -11.58 -13.50
CA GLY A 286 -20.47 -11.71 -12.09
C GLY A 286 -21.54 -10.71 -11.65
N ARG A 287 -22.05 -9.85 -12.54
CA ARG A 287 -23.29 -9.10 -12.26
C ARG A 287 -24.46 -10.08 -12.10
N PRO A 288 -25.39 -9.82 -11.17
CA PRO A 288 -26.58 -10.62 -11.06
C PRO A 288 -27.42 -10.45 -12.34
N ASP A 289 -27.97 -11.54 -12.84
CA ASP A 289 -28.96 -11.53 -13.92
C ASP A 289 -30.31 -11.23 -13.31
N LEU A 290 -30.73 -9.97 -13.43
CA LEU A 290 -31.99 -9.47 -12.87
C LEU A 290 -33.05 -9.40 -13.95
N MET A 291 -34.30 -9.70 -13.57
CA MET A 291 -35.45 -9.52 -14.44
C MET A 291 -35.58 -8.05 -14.86
N ASN A 292 -35.75 -7.79 -16.12
CA ASN A 292 -36.19 -6.48 -16.61
C ASN A 292 -37.70 -6.24 -16.27
N ALA A 293 -38.20 -5.03 -16.53
CA ALA A 293 -39.58 -4.67 -16.12
C ALA A 293 -40.65 -5.53 -16.79
N GLN A 294 -40.44 -5.94 -18.02
CA GLN A 294 -41.36 -6.82 -18.74
C GLN A 294 -41.39 -8.23 -18.14
N GLU A 295 -40.21 -8.80 -17.90
CA GLU A 295 -40.04 -10.13 -17.29
C GLU A 295 -40.63 -10.16 -15.87
N PHE A 296 -40.34 -9.11 -15.09
CA PHE A 296 -40.84 -8.98 -13.72
C PHE A 296 -42.36 -8.87 -13.69
N ALA A 297 -42.98 -8.07 -14.60
CA ALA A 297 -44.40 -7.93 -14.69
C ALA A 297 -45.08 -9.25 -15.12
N GLN A 298 -44.45 -10.00 -16.04
CA GLN A 298 -44.93 -11.32 -16.44
C GLN A 298 -44.90 -12.30 -15.26
N PHE A 299 -43.80 -12.35 -14.53
CA PHE A 299 -43.66 -13.16 -13.31
C PHE A 299 -44.73 -12.79 -12.26
N LYS A 300 -44.97 -11.49 -12.03
CA LYS A 300 -45.97 -11.03 -11.08
C LYS A 300 -47.39 -11.36 -11.54
N LYS A 301 -47.68 -11.26 -12.83
CA LYS A 301 -48.96 -11.65 -13.39
C LYS A 301 -49.24 -13.13 -13.13
N GLU A 302 -48.30 -14.00 -13.49
CA GLU A 302 -48.41 -15.44 -13.27
C GLU A 302 -48.54 -15.75 -11.77
N TYR A 303 -47.80 -15.08 -10.91
CA TYR A 303 -47.90 -15.24 -9.47
C TYR A 303 -49.33 -14.94 -8.93
N TYR A 304 -49.97 -13.85 -9.39
CA TYR A 304 -51.33 -13.54 -8.94
C TYR A 304 -52.38 -14.46 -9.56
N GLU A 305 -52.17 -14.92 -10.79
CA GLU A 305 -53.02 -15.93 -11.43
C GLU A 305 -52.94 -17.27 -10.68
N ASP A 306 -51.77 -17.70 -10.30
CA ASP A 306 -51.55 -18.92 -9.49
C ASP A 306 -52.13 -18.79 -8.08
N GLN A 307 -51.99 -17.64 -7.42
CA GLN A 307 -52.63 -17.39 -6.14
C GLN A 307 -54.18 -17.48 -6.23
N ALA A 308 -54.75 -16.97 -7.32
CA ALA A 308 -56.20 -17.09 -7.54
C ALA A 308 -56.61 -18.55 -7.76
N LEU A 309 -55.79 -19.32 -8.47
CA LEU A 309 -56.08 -20.72 -8.81
C LEU A 309 -55.90 -21.68 -7.62
N TYR A 310 -54.85 -21.50 -6.84
CA TYR A 310 -54.41 -22.47 -5.82
C TYR A 310 -54.68 -22.01 -4.38
N GLU A 311 -54.74 -20.69 -4.15
CA GLU A 311 -54.83 -20.14 -2.78
C GLU A 311 -56.15 -19.37 -2.53
N GLY A 312 -57.04 -19.30 -3.54
CA GLY A 312 -58.35 -18.62 -3.42
C GLY A 312 -58.25 -17.10 -3.36
N TYR A 313 -57.17 -16.50 -3.86
CA TYR A 313 -57.02 -15.05 -3.93
C TYR A 313 -58.06 -14.44 -4.90
N THR A 314 -58.84 -13.46 -4.42
CA THR A 314 -59.92 -12.83 -5.18
C THR A 314 -59.62 -11.43 -5.71
N GLY A 315 -58.43 -10.88 -5.39
CA GLY A 315 -58.06 -9.50 -5.72
C GLY A 315 -57.72 -9.25 -7.20
N GLY A 316 -57.59 -10.32 -7.99
CA GLY A 316 -57.17 -10.24 -9.39
C GLY A 316 -55.73 -9.78 -9.61
N VAL A 317 -55.27 -9.78 -10.85
CA VAL A 317 -53.94 -9.27 -11.20
C VAL A 317 -53.95 -7.73 -11.11
N PRO A 318 -53.04 -7.11 -10.33
CA PRO A 318 -52.95 -5.65 -10.26
C PRO A 318 -52.72 -5.02 -11.65
N GLU A 319 -53.28 -3.84 -11.86
CA GLU A 319 -53.27 -3.16 -13.17
C GLU A 319 -51.86 -2.99 -13.75
N CYS A 320 -50.88 -2.69 -12.88
CA CYS A 320 -49.46 -2.52 -13.28
C CYS A 320 -48.80 -3.79 -13.84
N TYR A 321 -49.43 -4.98 -13.66
CA TYR A 321 -48.93 -6.25 -14.15
C TYR A 321 -49.80 -6.92 -15.20
N GLN A 322 -50.99 -6.33 -15.55
CA GLN A 322 -51.95 -6.97 -16.46
C GLN A 322 -51.42 -7.11 -17.89
N ASN A 323 -50.63 -6.15 -18.36
CA ASN A 323 -50.12 -6.13 -19.73
C ASN A 323 -48.59 -6.05 -19.80
N PRO A 324 -47.87 -7.13 -19.50
CA PRO A 324 -46.41 -7.14 -19.51
C PRO A 324 -45.77 -6.75 -20.83
N GLN A 325 -46.43 -7.08 -21.95
CA GLN A 325 -45.95 -6.80 -23.31
C GLN A 325 -45.90 -5.31 -23.66
N ALA A 326 -46.69 -4.48 -22.97
CA ALA A 326 -46.67 -3.02 -23.14
C ALA A 326 -45.58 -2.33 -22.34
N ILE A 327 -44.86 -3.07 -21.48
CA ILE A 327 -43.83 -2.57 -20.57
C ILE A 327 -42.47 -2.68 -21.27
N GLY A 328 -41.68 -1.61 -21.26
CA GLY A 328 -40.31 -1.63 -21.77
C GLY A 328 -39.34 -2.32 -20.81
N LYS A 329 -38.02 -2.11 -21.01
CA LYS A 329 -36.97 -2.69 -20.16
C LYS A 329 -37.01 -2.21 -18.70
N GLY A 330 -37.53 -0.98 -18.48
CA GLY A 330 -37.60 -0.40 -17.15
C GLY A 330 -36.27 0.11 -16.61
N THR A 331 -36.16 0.15 -15.29
CA THR A 331 -35.01 0.67 -14.56
C THR A 331 -34.12 -0.49 -14.08
N ASP A 332 -32.86 -0.48 -14.48
CA ASP A 332 -31.83 -1.32 -13.84
C ASP A 332 -31.37 -0.65 -12.53
N TRP A 333 -31.97 -1.07 -11.41
CA TRP A 333 -31.71 -0.52 -10.09
C TRP A 333 -30.30 -0.81 -9.58
N PHE A 334 -29.62 -1.81 -10.13
CA PHE A 334 -28.22 -2.06 -9.82
C PHE A 334 -27.32 -1.07 -10.54
N ASP A 335 -27.53 -0.87 -11.83
CA ASP A 335 -26.65 -0.04 -12.66
C ASP A 335 -26.70 1.45 -12.30
N ILE A 336 -27.91 1.99 -12.01
CA ILE A 336 -28.06 3.42 -11.66
C ILE A 336 -27.37 3.84 -10.35
N LEU A 337 -26.97 2.89 -9.51
CA LEU A 337 -26.25 3.14 -8.27
C LEU A 337 -24.73 3.08 -8.44
N LEU A 338 -24.26 2.74 -9.64
CA LEU A 338 -22.86 2.60 -9.97
C LEU A 338 -22.34 3.80 -10.76
N GLN A 339 -21.03 3.99 -10.72
CA GLN A 339 -20.32 4.98 -11.51
C GLN A 339 -18.96 4.44 -11.95
N ASP A 340 -18.42 5.02 -13.02
CA ASP A 340 -17.01 4.87 -13.35
C ASP A 340 -16.19 5.67 -12.32
N ALA A 341 -15.33 5.01 -11.59
CA ALA A 341 -14.61 5.58 -10.47
C ALA A 341 -13.16 5.92 -10.84
N ILE A 342 -12.72 7.09 -10.46
CA ILE A 342 -11.37 7.59 -10.75
C ILE A 342 -10.45 7.31 -9.57
N THR A 343 -9.28 6.73 -9.86
CA THR A 343 -8.20 6.54 -8.89
C THR A 343 -6.97 7.30 -9.35
N GLN A 344 -6.38 8.08 -8.44
CA GLN A 344 -5.16 8.87 -8.67
C GLN A 344 -4.20 8.67 -7.51
N ASN A 345 -2.91 8.55 -7.80
CA ASN A 345 -1.86 8.51 -6.80
C ASN A 345 -0.65 9.30 -7.28
N TYR A 346 -0.11 10.13 -6.38
CA TYR A 346 1.10 10.91 -6.61
C TYR A 346 2.04 10.70 -5.44
N ASN A 347 3.26 10.31 -5.72
CA ASN A 347 4.26 10.07 -4.70
C ASN A 347 5.57 10.76 -5.04
N LEU A 348 6.16 11.44 -4.04
CA LEU A 348 7.45 12.09 -4.12
C LEU A 348 8.34 11.59 -2.98
N GLY A 349 9.42 10.91 -3.33
CA GLY A 349 10.47 10.46 -2.44
C GLY A 349 11.72 11.30 -2.61
N LEU A 350 12.30 11.73 -1.48
CA LEU A 350 13.55 12.47 -1.43
C LEU A 350 14.45 11.78 -0.42
N SER A 351 15.64 11.36 -0.82
CA SER A 351 16.63 10.81 0.11
C SER A 351 18.00 11.42 -0.10
N ALA A 352 18.67 11.75 1.00
CA ALA A 352 19.98 12.36 0.98
C ALA A 352 20.81 11.82 2.14
N ALA A 353 22.10 11.66 1.89
CA ALA A 353 23.09 11.30 2.90
C ALA A 353 24.27 12.28 2.87
N GLY A 354 24.66 12.76 4.04
CA GLY A 354 25.93 13.44 4.29
C GLY A 354 26.84 12.55 5.14
N GLU A 355 27.95 13.09 5.62
CA GLU A 355 28.88 12.35 6.47
C GLU A 355 28.24 11.89 7.79
N LYS A 356 27.44 12.76 8.43
CA LYS A 356 26.82 12.52 9.74
C LYS A 356 25.31 12.48 9.72
N PHE A 357 24.66 12.95 8.66
CA PHE A 357 23.21 13.07 8.59
C PHE A 357 22.66 12.33 7.39
N LYS A 358 21.66 11.48 7.64
CA LYS A 358 20.92 10.74 6.62
C LYS A 358 19.45 11.06 6.78
N SER A 359 18.78 11.42 5.69
CA SER A 359 17.36 11.78 5.68
C SER A 359 16.65 11.16 4.48
N ALA A 360 15.49 10.59 4.73
CA ALA A 360 14.55 10.19 3.68
C ALA A 360 13.19 10.80 4.00
N VAL A 361 12.60 11.49 3.03
CA VAL A 361 11.28 12.12 3.12
C VAL A 361 10.42 11.53 2.01
N ASN A 362 9.20 11.16 2.33
CA ASN A 362 8.20 10.71 1.37
C ASN A 362 6.91 11.52 1.57
N ILE A 363 6.32 11.95 0.47
CA ILE A 363 5.03 12.66 0.42
C ILE A 363 4.14 11.93 -0.57
N ASN A 364 2.95 11.55 -0.14
CA ASN A 364 2.00 10.81 -0.95
C ASN A 364 0.61 11.47 -0.90
N TYR A 365 -0.01 11.62 -2.05
CA TYR A 365 -1.42 11.97 -2.20
C TYR A 365 -2.12 10.86 -2.99
N ASN A 366 -3.15 10.28 -2.40
CA ASN A 366 -3.99 9.27 -3.02
C ASN A 366 -5.45 9.71 -2.97
N ALA A 367 -6.10 9.76 -4.13
CA ALA A 367 -7.52 10.02 -4.28
C ALA A 367 -8.17 8.84 -4.99
N LYS A 368 -9.15 8.23 -4.35
CA LYS A 368 -9.90 7.09 -4.89
C LYS A 368 -11.39 7.34 -4.77
N GLU A 369 -12.08 7.38 -5.89
CA GLU A 369 -13.54 7.29 -5.93
C GLU A 369 -13.95 5.82 -5.80
N GLY A 370 -15.16 5.57 -5.33
CA GLY A 370 -15.74 4.23 -5.32
C GLY A 370 -16.66 4.03 -6.50
N VAL A 371 -16.80 2.78 -6.93
CA VAL A 371 -17.72 2.38 -8.00
C VAL A 371 -19.20 2.53 -7.62
N ILE A 372 -19.50 2.70 -6.32
CA ILE A 372 -20.83 3.07 -5.83
C ILE A 372 -20.92 4.58 -5.75
N LEU A 373 -22.01 5.16 -6.22
CA LEU A 373 -22.26 6.60 -6.21
C LEU A 373 -21.96 7.24 -4.84
N ASN A 374 -21.37 8.44 -4.87
CA ASN A 374 -21.12 9.26 -3.68
C ASN A 374 -20.17 8.63 -2.64
N THR A 375 -19.32 7.70 -3.07
CA THR A 375 -18.27 7.11 -2.22
C THR A 375 -16.89 7.52 -2.69
N TYR A 376 -16.01 7.88 -1.75
CA TYR A 376 -14.64 8.30 -2.04
C TYR A 376 -13.74 8.20 -0.81
N SER A 377 -12.43 8.20 -1.06
CA SER A 377 -11.41 8.34 -0.03
C SER A 377 -10.20 9.08 -0.56
N ASN A 378 -9.88 10.22 0.04
CA ASN A 378 -8.72 11.02 -0.28
C ASN A 378 -7.75 11.03 0.89
N ARG A 379 -6.52 10.63 0.67
CA ARG A 379 -5.48 10.56 1.69
C ARG A 379 -4.28 11.40 1.30
N PHE A 380 -3.84 12.25 2.21
CA PHE A 380 -2.54 12.88 2.18
C PHE A 380 -1.67 12.26 3.27
N ALA A 381 -0.44 11.88 2.94
CA ALA A 381 0.52 11.31 3.89
C ALA A 381 1.90 11.92 3.68
N ALA A 382 2.63 12.08 4.78
CA ALA A 382 4.03 12.49 4.77
C ALA A 382 4.81 11.71 5.82
N ARG A 383 6.02 11.29 5.48
CA ARG A 383 6.95 10.58 6.36
C ARG A 383 8.34 11.15 6.22
N ALA A 384 9.04 11.25 7.34
CA ALA A 384 10.46 11.62 7.36
C ALA A 384 11.23 10.66 8.29
N ASN A 385 12.25 10.02 7.77
CA ASN A 385 13.16 9.14 8.49
C ASN A 385 14.54 9.78 8.52
N ASN A 386 15.01 10.15 9.70
CA ASN A 386 16.25 10.89 9.89
C ASN A 386 17.16 10.15 10.85
N VAL A 387 18.44 10.11 10.53
CA VAL A 387 19.50 9.57 11.41
C VAL A 387 20.64 10.55 11.45
N TYR A 388 21.09 10.89 12.65
CA TYR A 388 22.27 11.70 12.91
C TYR A 388 23.33 10.87 13.64
N GLU A 389 24.47 10.68 13.00
CA GLU A 389 25.65 9.99 13.54
C GLU A 389 26.53 10.99 14.28
N ALA A 390 26.29 11.20 15.57
CA ALA A 390 27.04 12.17 16.38
C ALA A 390 28.53 11.76 16.52
N SER A 391 28.76 10.45 16.63
CA SER A 391 30.09 9.84 16.65
C SER A 391 30.02 8.37 16.21
N ASP A 392 31.14 7.70 16.09
CA ASP A 392 31.21 6.25 15.79
C ASP A 392 30.48 5.37 16.82
N ARG A 393 30.20 5.93 18.00
CA ARG A 393 29.58 5.23 19.12
C ARG A 393 28.15 5.66 19.39
N VAL A 394 27.73 6.87 18.99
CA VAL A 394 26.43 7.45 19.34
C VAL A 394 25.72 7.93 18.09
N SER A 395 24.51 7.44 17.87
CA SER A 395 23.60 7.94 16.83
C SER A 395 22.20 8.22 17.38
N PHE A 396 21.55 9.21 16.79
CA PHE A 396 20.17 9.61 17.08
C PHE A 396 19.33 9.37 15.86
N GLY A 397 18.14 8.80 16.04
CA GLY A 397 17.16 8.64 14.97
C GLY A 397 15.84 9.30 15.33
N LEU A 398 15.20 9.89 14.33
CA LEU A 398 13.86 10.47 14.43
C LEU A 398 13.04 10.12 13.19
N ASN A 399 12.04 9.28 13.39
CA ASN A 399 11.07 8.92 12.36
C ASN A 399 9.73 9.54 12.71
N VAL A 400 9.19 10.34 11.81
CA VAL A 400 7.90 11.02 11.98
C VAL A 400 7.04 10.70 10.77
N SER A 401 5.80 10.31 11.01
CA SER A 401 4.83 10.19 9.93
C SER A 401 3.50 10.82 10.33
N GLY A 402 2.81 11.36 9.34
CA GLY A 402 1.47 11.88 9.48
C GLY A 402 0.63 11.56 8.25
N SER A 403 -0.64 11.21 8.46
CA SER A 403 -1.60 11.03 7.37
C SER A 403 -2.93 11.67 7.74
N TYR A 404 -3.59 12.24 6.74
CA TYR A 404 -4.92 12.80 6.86
C TYR A 404 -5.80 12.22 5.75
N THR A 405 -6.86 11.53 6.14
CA THR A 405 -7.80 10.89 5.22
C THR A 405 -9.17 11.53 5.40
N ILE A 406 -9.77 11.91 4.28
CA ILE A 406 -11.17 12.31 4.20
C ILE A 406 -11.87 11.32 3.29
N GLY A 407 -12.97 10.73 3.75
CA GLY A 407 -13.72 9.76 2.95
C GLY A 407 -15.19 9.81 3.25
N GLN A 408 -15.98 9.31 2.30
CA GLN A 408 -17.39 9.02 2.46
C GLN A 408 -17.64 7.60 1.97
N LEU A 409 -18.20 6.79 2.84
CA LEU A 409 -18.50 5.39 2.57
C LEU A 409 -20.02 5.18 2.57
N THR A 410 -20.47 4.06 2.00
CA THR A 410 -21.88 3.70 2.10
C THR A 410 -22.24 3.40 3.56
N ASP A 411 -23.33 3.97 4.01
CA ASP A 411 -23.82 3.79 5.37
C ASP A 411 -24.69 2.52 5.46
N GLY A 412 -24.17 1.39 5.06
CA GLY A 412 -25.06 0.28 4.85
C GLY A 412 -24.62 -1.07 5.38
N LEU A 413 -23.51 -1.13 6.09
CA LEU A 413 -22.97 -2.42 6.52
C LEU A 413 -23.41 -2.88 7.91
N GLY A 414 -24.12 -2.03 8.63
CA GLY A 414 -24.55 -2.31 10.00
C GLY A 414 -26.05 -2.59 10.11
N GLY A 415 -26.53 -3.78 9.80
CA GLY A 415 -27.89 -4.14 10.14
C GLY A 415 -28.74 -4.77 9.05
N GLY A 416 -28.19 -5.70 8.33
CA GLY A 416 -28.99 -6.72 7.65
C GLY A 416 -29.47 -6.43 6.24
N ARG A 417 -29.38 -5.20 5.72
CA ARG A 417 -29.76 -4.92 4.32
C ARG A 417 -28.91 -3.84 3.70
N TYR A 418 -28.03 -4.26 2.82
CA TYR A 418 -27.17 -3.39 2.02
C TYR A 418 -28.00 -2.61 1.01
N ILE A 419 -27.72 -1.33 0.82
CA ILE A 419 -28.39 -0.46 -0.16
C ILE A 419 -28.45 -1.11 -1.53
N ILE A 420 -27.34 -1.65 -2.01
CA ILE A 420 -27.26 -2.34 -3.32
C ILE A 420 -28.16 -3.59 -3.35
N GLY A 421 -28.06 -4.46 -2.34
CA GLY A 421 -28.92 -5.65 -2.26
C GLY A 421 -30.40 -5.32 -2.15
N SER A 422 -30.76 -4.25 -1.44
CA SER A 422 -32.14 -3.80 -1.35
C SER A 422 -32.63 -3.19 -2.66
N ALA A 423 -31.76 -2.48 -3.38
CA ALA A 423 -32.11 -1.91 -4.69
C ALA A 423 -32.36 -3.00 -5.75
N MET A 424 -31.62 -4.12 -5.70
CA MET A 424 -31.86 -5.27 -6.59
C MET A 424 -33.22 -5.93 -6.38
N LEU A 425 -33.88 -5.70 -5.25
CA LEU A 425 -35.22 -6.19 -4.95
C LEU A 425 -36.32 -5.21 -5.37
N MET A 426 -35.97 -4.07 -5.95
CA MET A 426 -36.95 -3.08 -6.43
C MET A 426 -37.63 -3.56 -7.69
N ASP A 427 -38.91 -3.20 -7.83
CA ASP A 427 -39.64 -3.41 -9.08
C ASP A 427 -39.02 -2.57 -10.20
N PRO A 428 -38.53 -3.18 -11.27
CA PRO A 428 -37.88 -2.47 -12.36
C PRO A 428 -38.82 -1.58 -13.20
N GLN A 429 -40.13 -1.64 -13.00
CA GLN A 429 -41.08 -0.69 -13.60
C GLN A 429 -40.97 0.71 -12.96
N LEU A 430 -40.44 0.79 -11.73
CA LEU A 430 -40.33 2.04 -10.99
C LEU A 430 -39.19 2.90 -11.56
N LYS A 431 -39.52 4.16 -11.88
CA LYS A 431 -38.53 5.12 -12.36
C LYS A 431 -37.82 5.77 -11.18
N TYR A 432 -36.47 5.75 -11.17
CA TYR A 432 -35.68 6.48 -10.16
C TYR A 432 -35.81 8.00 -10.32
N LYS A 433 -36.12 8.46 -11.54
CA LYS A 433 -36.33 9.85 -11.92
C LYS A 433 -37.54 9.94 -12.84
N ASN A 434 -38.45 10.87 -12.56
CA ASN A 434 -39.64 11.13 -13.39
C ASN A 434 -39.24 11.85 -14.69
N ASP A 435 -40.16 11.81 -15.66
CA ASP A 435 -39.93 12.45 -16.97
C ASP A 435 -39.88 13.98 -16.88
N ASP A 436 -40.48 14.58 -15.84
CA ASP A 436 -40.37 16.01 -15.51
C ASP A 436 -39.07 16.41 -14.81
N GLY A 437 -38.16 15.45 -14.58
CA GLY A 437 -36.87 15.65 -13.92
C GLY A 437 -36.93 15.58 -12.39
N THR A 438 -38.08 15.40 -11.78
CA THR A 438 -38.22 15.20 -10.32
C THR A 438 -37.82 13.78 -9.91
N TYR A 439 -37.56 13.61 -8.62
CA TYR A 439 -37.23 12.30 -8.07
C TYR A 439 -38.30 11.85 -7.08
N PRO A 440 -38.95 10.70 -7.32
CA PRO A 440 -39.83 10.09 -6.32
C PRO A 440 -39.01 9.78 -5.05
N ILE A 441 -39.54 10.09 -3.88
CA ILE A 441 -38.84 9.83 -2.62
C ILE A 441 -39.08 8.42 -2.08
N ALA A 442 -40.28 7.86 -2.41
CA ALA A 442 -40.69 6.56 -1.96
C ALA A 442 -41.60 5.89 -3.01
N TYR A 443 -41.70 4.58 -2.92
CA TYR A 443 -42.51 3.75 -3.77
C TYR A 443 -43.38 2.80 -2.97
N THR A 444 -44.60 2.61 -3.43
CA THR A 444 -45.51 1.61 -2.91
C THR A 444 -46.22 0.95 -4.10
N GLN A 445 -46.07 -0.34 -4.23
CA GLN A 445 -46.79 -1.12 -5.25
C GLN A 445 -47.50 -2.34 -4.64
N PRO A 446 -48.51 -2.87 -5.29
CA PRO A 446 -49.19 -4.07 -4.84
C PRO A 446 -48.24 -5.24 -4.64
N GLY A 447 -48.32 -5.88 -3.48
CA GLY A 447 -47.45 -7.01 -3.12
C GLY A 447 -46.00 -6.66 -2.86
N MET A 448 -45.68 -5.36 -2.71
CA MET A 448 -44.35 -4.90 -2.31
C MET A 448 -44.41 -4.05 -1.03
N PHE A 449 -43.35 -4.11 -0.26
CA PHE A 449 -43.20 -3.18 0.86
C PHE A 449 -42.87 -1.78 0.35
N ALA A 450 -43.26 -0.77 1.11
CA ALA A 450 -42.83 0.59 0.83
C ALA A 450 -41.31 0.71 0.88
N ASN A 451 -40.72 1.24 -0.18
CA ASN A 451 -39.25 1.36 -0.33
C ASN A 451 -38.87 2.82 -0.61
N PRO A 452 -37.68 3.24 -0.17
CA PRO A 452 -37.11 4.53 -0.57
C PRO A 452 -36.62 4.48 -2.02
N ASN A 453 -36.42 5.65 -2.60
CA ASN A 453 -35.62 5.76 -3.81
C ASN A 453 -34.12 5.61 -3.42
N TYR A 454 -33.52 4.46 -3.74
CA TYR A 454 -32.15 4.16 -3.36
C TYR A 454 -31.11 5.07 -4.02
N TYR A 455 -31.43 5.65 -5.17
CA TYR A 455 -30.60 6.70 -5.77
C TYR A 455 -30.51 7.94 -4.86
N LEU A 456 -31.65 8.40 -4.31
CA LEU A 456 -31.66 9.50 -3.35
C LEU A 456 -30.98 9.13 -2.04
N VAL A 457 -31.15 7.89 -1.59
CA VAL A 457 -30.45 7.39 -0.39
C VAL A 457 -28.93 7.53 -0.54
N LEU A 458 -28.37 7.14 -1.69
CA LEU A 458 -26.92 7.28 -1.92
C LEU A 458 -26.48 8.72 -2.14
N THR A 459 -27.25 9.52 -2.88
CA THR A 459 -26.82 10.85 -3.29
C THR A 459 -27.08 11.94 -2.25
N GLN A 460 -28.08 11.77 -1.39
CA GLN A 460 -28.47 12.77 -0.39
C GLN A 460 -27.94 12.50 1.01
N ARG A 461 -27.65 11.26 1.38
CA ARG A 461 -27.02 10.96 2.67
C ARG A 461 -25.58 11.45 2.68
N GLN A 462 -25.19 12.06 3.79
CA GLN A 462 -23.84 12.54 4.01
C GLN A 462 -23.25 11.80 5.21
N ASN A 463 -22.16 11.10 5.01
CA ASN A 463 -21.47 10.34 6.03
C ASN A 463 -19.93 10.50 5.93
N PRO A 464 -19.45 11.76 5.85
CA PRO A 464 -18.01 11.99 5.76
C PRO A 464 -17.30 11.61 7.05
N SER A 465 -16.19 10.91 6.89
CA SER A 465 -15.23 10.62 7.94
C SER A 465 -13.93 11.37 7.68
N LYS A 466 -13.30 11.84 8.75
CA LYS A 466 -11.99 12.49 8.74
C LYS A 466 -11.12 11.78 9.75
N THR A 467 -9.99 11.28 9.30
CA THR A 467 -9.04 10.55 10.14
C THR A 467 -7.67 11.19 10.04
N PHE A 468 -7.15 11.69 11.15
CA PHE A 468 -5.74 12.02 11.29
C PHE A 468 -5.03 10.89 12.01
N ARG A 469 -3.86 10.48 11.52
CA ARG A 469 -2.93 9.59 12.21
C ARG A 469 -1.53 10.16 12.16
N GLY A 470 -0.82 10.05 13.28
CA GLY A 470 0.57 10.46 13.38
C GLY A 470 1.37 9.48 14.20
N THR A 471 2.59 9.14 13.76
CA THR A 471 3.53 8.37 14.56
C THR A 471 4.84 9.12 14.71
N ILE A 472 5.43 9.05 15.89
CA ILE A 472 6.73 9.62 16.21
C ILE A 472 7.54 8.50 16.86
N ASN A 473 8.73 8.24 16.32
CA ASN A 473 9.70 7.34 16.91
C ASN A 473 11.04 8.08 17.02
N ALA A 474 11.47 8.33 18.25
CA ALA A 474 12.77 8.91 18.54
C ALA A 474 13.63 7.87 19.25
N TYR A 475 14.86 7.67 18.80
CA TYR A 475 15.75 6.70 19.43
C TYR A 475 17.21 7.17 19.50
N THR A 476 17.91 6.64 20.46
CA THR A 476 19.36 6.82 20.61
C THR A 476 20.03 5.44 20.66
N ASP A 477 21.01 5.24 19.80
CA ASP A 477 21.85 4.06 19.78
C ASP A 477 23.23 4.39 20.36
N ILE A 478 23.68 3.60 21.33
CA ILE A 478 24.98 3.75 21.96
C ILE A 478 25.74 2.43 21.87
N LYS A 479 26.88 2.42 21.16
CA LYS A 479 27.83 1.31 21.16
C LYS A 479 28.73 1.44 22.39
N ILE A 480 28.43 0.63 23.41
CA ILE A 480 29.19 0.69 24.68
C ILE A 480 30.60 0.12 24.48
N ILE A 481 30.65 -1.09 23.94
CA ILE A 481 31.87 -1.80 23.52
C ILE A 481 31.56 -2.60 22.26
N ASP A 482 32.55 -3.18 21.62
CA ASP A 482 32.35 -4.03 20.46
C ASP A 482 31.44 -5.22 20.81
N GLY A 483 30.39 -5.34 20.04
CA GLY A 483 29.34 -6.33 20.26
C GLY A 483 28.24 -5.94 21.25
N LEU A 484 28.42 -4.91 22.09
CA LEU A 484 27.41 -4.47 23.07
C LEU A 484 26.82 -3.11 22.66
N LYS A 485 25.52 -3.11 22.35
CA LYS A 485 24.75 -1.94 21.93
C LYS A 485 23.59 -1.71 22.88
N TYR A 486 23.41 -0.48 23.33
CA TYR A 486 22.23 0.00 24.04
C TYR A 486 21.39 0.88 23.12
N ARG A 487 20.06 0.69 23.12
CA ARG A 487 19.10 1.54 22.45
C ARG A 487 18.03 2.00 23.46
N LEU A 488 17.85 3.30 23.53
CA LEU A 488 16.69 3.93 24.14
C LEU A 488 15.75 4.38 23.01
N SER A 489 14.49 4.01 23.02
CA SER A 489 13.49 4.50 22.06
C SER A 489 12.22 4.98 22.76
N ALA A 490 11.74 6.15 22.31
CA ALA A 490 10.49 6.76 22.71
C ALA A 490 9.56 6.82 21.50
N ASN A 491 8.36 6.27 21.64
CA ASN A 491 7.42 6.12 20.53
C ASN A 491 6.07 6.72 20.94
N ALA A 492 5.39 7.35 19.98
CA ALA A 492 4.01 7.81 20.14
C ALA A 492 3.20 7.49 18.89
N ASP A 493 1.97 7.00 19.07
CA ASP A 493 0.96 6.76 18.04
C ASP A 493 -0.29 7.54 18.40
N LEU A 494 -0.67 8.46 17.51
CA LEU A 494 -1.74 9.42 17.69
C LEU A 494 -2.80 9.18 16.63
N ALA A 495 -4.07 9.14 17.01
CA ALA A 495 -5.16 9.13 16.06
C ALA A 495 -6.31 10.05 16.53
N ASN A 496 -6.85 10.79 15.59
CA ASN A 496 -8.09 11.53 15.75
C ASN A 496 -9.03 11.12 14.62
N ASN A 497 -10.19 10.57 14.99
CA ASN A 497 -11.22 10.22 14.04
C ASN A 497 -12.45 11.06 14.32
N SER A 498 -13.06 11.63 13.29
CA SER A 498 -14.35 12.27 13.37
C SER A 498 -15.25 11.80 12.23
N ARG A 499 -16.49 11.52 12.54
CA ARG A 499 -17.50 11.09 11.58
C ARG A 499 -18.77 11.89 11.83
N SER A 500 -19.28 12.53 10.79
CA SER A 500 -20.61 13.11 10.81
C SER A 500 -21.53 12.27 9.93
N ASN A 501 -22.75 12.05 10.39
CA ASN A 501 -23.77 11.39 9.62
C ASN A 501 -24.99 12.30 9.58
N TRP A 502 -25.47 12.61 8.38
CA TRP A 502 -26.67 13.37 8.13
C TRP A 502 -27.57 12.65 7.12
N ILE A 503 -28.78 12.35 7.52
CA ILE A 503 -29.79 11.69 6.71
C ILE A 503 -30.98 12.65 6.61
N PRO A 504 -31.22 13.27 5.44
CA PRO A 504 -32.37 14.15 5.24
C PRO A 504 -33.67 13.34 5.23
N SER A 505 -34.80 13.97 5.50
CA SER A 505 -36.11 13.33 5.58
C SER A 505 -36.49 12.59 4.29
N THR A 506 -36.04 13.10 3.15
CA THR A 506 -36.30 12.51 1.81
C THR A 506 -35.48 11.25 1.51
N ALA A 507 -34.41 11.01 2.25
CA ALA A 507 -33.54 9.84 2.13
C ALA A 507 -33.50 9.01 3.42
N ASN A 508 -34.26 9.39 4.46
CA ASN A 508 -34.37 8.65 5.70
C ASN A 508 -35.45 7.58 5.58
N GLY A 509 -35.05 6.41 5.14
CA GLY A 509 -35.92 5.27 4.98
C GLY A 509 -35.13 4.01 4.68
N ALA A 510 -35.79 2.89 4.84
CA ALA A 510 -35.30 1.56 4.53
C ALA A 510 -36.49 0.74 4.01
N MET A 511 -36.25 -0.48 3.59
CA MET A 511 -37.32 -1.43 3.31
C MET A 511 -38.22 -1.55 4.55
N PHE A 512 -39.53 -1.46 4.38
CA PHE A 512 -40.60 -1.38 5.40
C PHE A 512 -40.78 -0.01 6.10
N SER A 513 -39.94 0.95 5.86
CA SER A 513 -40.02 2.28 6.48
C SER A 513 -39.60 3.32 5.44
N ALA A 514 -40.45 3.55 4.47
CA ALA A 514 -40.18 4.49 3.38
C ALA A 514 -40.14 5.96 3.83
N PRO A 515 -39.38 6.83 3.15
CA PRO A 515 -39.48 8.28 3.33
C PRO A 515 -40.90 8.81 3.00
N PRO A 516 -41.25 9.99 3.55
CA PRO A 516 -40.45 10.84 4.41
C PRO A 516 -40.43 10.37 5.86
N GLN A 517 -39.25 10.29 6.45
CA GLN A 517 -39.06 10.07 7.88
C GLN A 517 -38.34 11.31 8.49
N PRO A 518 -38.44 11.55 9.80
CA PRO A 518 -37.71 12.65 10.42
C PRO A 518 -36.21 12.61 10.06
N ALA A 519 -35.66 13.76 9.66
CA ALA A 519 -34.24 13.85 9.40
C ALA A 519 -33.44 13.52 10.67
N THR A 520 -32.32 12.80 10.50
CA THR A 520 -31.45 12.41 11.61
C THR A 520 -30.03 12.87 11.37
N GLY A 521 -29.35 13.20 12.44
CA GLY A 521 -27.93 13.58 12.40
C GLY A 521 -27.20 13.07 13.61
N SER A 522 -25.96 12.65 13.41
CA SER A 522 -25.05 12.28 14.49
C SER A 522 -23.64 12.76 14.19
N TYR A 523 -22.90 13.06 15.25
CA TYR A 523 -21.47 13.36 15.16
C TYR A 523 -20.74 12.52 16.17
N HIS A 524 -19.72 11.81 15.70
CA HIS A 524 -18.87 10.98 16.53
C HIS A 524 -17.42 11.43 16.39
N THR A 525 -16.71 11.53 17.51
CA THR A 525 -15.27 11.78 17.52
C THR A 525 -14.59 10.85 18.49
N SER A 526 -13.41 10.37 18.11
CA SER A 526 -12.55 9.57 18.97
C SER A 526 -11.11 10.01 18.86
N ASN A 527 -10.44 10.10 20.01
CA ASN A 527 -9.02 10.38 20.11
C ASN A 527 -8.31 9.15 20.68
N TYR A 528 -7.18 8.85 20.11
CA TYR A 528 -6.32 7.77 20.57
C TYR A 528 -4.90 8.27 20.72
N VAL A 529 -4.30 8.00 21.87
CA VAL A 529 -2.90 8.30 22.17
C VAL A 529 -2.29 7.07 22.78
N ASN A 530 -1.28 6.52 22.16
CA ASN A 530 -0.47 5.44 22.70
C ASN A 530 0.99 5.89 22.72
N TRP A 531 1.69 5.62 23.81
CA TRP A 531 3.13 5.87 23.89
C TRP A 531 3.85 4.66 24.45
N LEU A 532 5.09 4.49 24.05
CA LEU A 532 5.92 3.37 24.45
C LEU A 532 7.36 3.85 24.63
N LEU A 533 7.94 3.60 25.81
CA LEU A 533 9.34 3.81 26.08
C LEU A 533 10.02 2.45 26.21
N GLU A 534 11.05 2.22 25.43
CA GLU A 534 11.77 0.96 25.41
C GLU A 534 13.27 1.15 25.62
N ASN A 535 13.83 0.26 26.41
CA ASN A 535 15.26 0.13 26.66
C ASN A 535 15.70 -1.25 26.16
N THR A 536 16.66 -1.29 25.26
CA THR A 536 17.15 -2.55 24.70
C THR A 536 18.67 -2.63 24.82
N LEU A 537 19.16 -3.68 25.44
CA LEU A 537 20.58 -4.02 25.48
C LEU A 537 20.81 -5.24 24.61
N THR A 538 21.65 -5.12 23.60
CA THR A 538 21.95 -6.21 22.66
C THR A 538 23.43 -6.52 22.71
N TYR A 539 23.77 -7.79 22.93
CA TYR A 539 25.14 -8.28 22.87
C TYR A 539 25.28 -9.32 21.77
N ASN A 540 26.20 -9.06 20.84
CA ASN A 540 26.52 -9.96 19.72
C ASN A 540 28.06 -10.11 19.68
N LYS A 541 28.57 -11.30 19.94
CA LYS A 541 29.98 -11.61 19.80
C LYS A 541 30.16 -12.89 19.01
N THR A 542 31.02 -12.87 18.01
CA THR A 542 31.46 -14.08 17.31
C THR A 542 32.70 -14.58 18.07
N ILE A 543 32.61 -15.78 18.61
CA ILE A 543 33.73 -16.43 19.26
C ILE A 543 34.33 -17.34 18.19
N ALA A 544 35.54 -17.03 17.71
CA ALA A 544 36.29 -17.90 16.84
C ALA A 544 36.86 -19.04 17.70
N ASN A 545 36.51 -20.28 17.35
CA ASN A 545 37.25 -21.42 17.87
C ASN A 545 38.54 -21.52 17.03
N ASP A 546 39.65 -21.14 17.60
CA ASP A 546 40.99 -21.42 17.10
C ASP A 546 41.28 -22.91 17.34
N HIS A 547 40.82 -23.77 16.45
CA HIS A 547 41.31 -25.13 16.36
C HIS A 547 41.92 -25.33 14.99
N ASN A 548 43.24 -25.50 15.01
CA ASN A 548 44.04 -26.05 13.95
C ASN A 548 43.64 -27.51 13.69
N ASP A 549 42.51 -27.74 13.06
CA ASP A 549 42.22 -29.03 12.45
C ASP A 549 41.44 -28.78 11.17
N SER A 550 41.81 -29.50 10.13
CA SER A 550 41.41 -29.43 8.75
C SER A 550 39.94 -29.84 8.48
N GLU A 551 39.03 -29.57 9.39
CA GLU A 551 37.60 -29.75 9.23
C GLU A 551 36.87 -28.40 9.31
N LYS A 552 35.97 -28.18 8.34
CA LYS A 552 35.13 -26.99 8.21
C LYS A 552 34.32 -26.72 9.49
N HIS A 553 34.78 -25.79 10.31
CA HIS A 553 34.06 -25.37 11.50
C HIS A 553 33.19 -24.15 11.24
N THR A 554 31.87 -24.36 11.34
CA THR A 554 30.88 -23.29 11.46
C THR A 554 31.03 -22.59 12.80
N GLY A 555 31.45 -21.33 12.81
CA GLY A 555 31.52 -20.50 14.01
C GLY A 555 30.18 -20.41 14.73
N LYS A 556 30.12 -20.81 15.99
CA LYS A 556 28.94 -20.64 16.83
C LYS A 556 28.77 -19.16 17.20
N ARG A 557 27.69 -18.53 16.73
CA ARG A 557 27.23 -17.24 17.22
C ARG A 557 26.34 -17.41 18.45
N SER A 558 26.69 -16.77 19.55
CA SER A 558 25.83 -16.66 20.73
C SER A 558 25.18 -15.28 20.72
N ASN A 559 23.87 -15.22 20.50
CA ASN A 559 23.05 -14.00 20.65
C ASN A 559 22.34 -14.07 22.00
N ARG A 560 22.72 -13.23 22.95
CA ARG A 560 21.97 -13.03 24.19
C ARG A 560 21.38 -11.62 24.16
N ARG A 561 20.06 -11.56 24.27
CA ARG A 561 19.31 -10.30 24.39
C ARG A 561 18.73 -10.20 25.78
N PHE A 562 18.94 -9.05 26.39
CA PHE A 562 18.33 -8.71 27.67
C PHE A 562 17.36 -7.56 27.43
N ARG A 563 16.11 -7.74 27.86
CA ARG A 563 15.08 -6.69 27.88
C ARG A 563 14.86 -6.28 29.31
N LEU A 564 14.99 -5.00 29.59
CA LEU A 564 14.49 -4.39 30.82
C LEU A 564 13.21 -3.64 30.44
N SER A 565 12.04 -4.19 30.80
CA SER A 565 10.76 -3.48 30.72
C SER A 565 10.44 -2.94 32.10
N GLY A 566 10.25 -1.64 32.18
CA GLY A 566 9.64 -0.99 33.33
C GLY A 566 8.14 -0.75 33.09
#